data_77a045de3cc497cd0afb01e3f26c35d1
#
_entry.id   77a045de3cc497cd0afb01e3f26c35d1
#
_cell.length_a   1.000
_cell.length_b   1.000
_cell.length_c   1.000
_cell.angle_alpha   90.00
_cell.angle_beta   90.00
_cell.angle_gamma   90.00
#
_symmetry.space_group_name_H-M   'P 1'
#
loop_
_entity.id
_entity.type
_entity.pdbx_description
1 polymer ?
#
loop_
_entity_poly.entity_id
_entity_poly.type
_entity_poly.pdbx_seq_one_letter_code
_entity_poly.pdbx_strand_id
1 'polypeptide(L)'
;MLILFCADIEIRLIILKSRGYFCSVEEKKLPYKVIGGKPTRIEYSADDVFAKIKQEEIKFIDLQFTSLPGRFHHTTISANTFTPDQMEDGLPKLDGSSIVGFTSIDDSDLILKPDPNSFAIIPWIASKKSARMLCDIYRGAGRGRLETDPRGICQKAEEYLKTQGYDESFWGPEVEFFVFDKIHWDVL
;
A
#
# COMPACT_ATOMS: atom_id res chain seq x y z
N MET A 1 -22.56 -6.83 4.50
CA MET A 1 -21.31 -7.47 4.06
C MET A 1 -20.46 -6.38 3.44
N LEU A 2 -19.36 -6.02 4.08
CA LEU A 2 -18.47 -4.96 3.64
C LEU A 2 -17.24 -5.61 2.99
N ILE A 3 -17.04 -5.33 1.73
CA ILE A 3 -15.88 -5.80 0.98
C ILE A 3 -14.89 -4.65 0.89
N LEU A 4 -13.70 -4.83 1.42
CA LEU A 4 -12.64 -3.83 1.45
C LEU A 4 -11.47 -4.24 0.56
N PHE A 5 -11.03 -3.30 -0.26
CA PHE A 5 -9.97 -3.48 -1.24
C PHE A 5 -8.77 -2.57 -1.01
N CYS A 6 -7.62 -2.98 -1.51
CA CYS A 6 -6.36 -2.27 -1.40
C CYS A 6 -6.27 -1.09 -2.39
N ALA A 7 -5.72 0.03 -1.98
CA ALA A 7 -5.97 1.37 -2.47
C ALA A 7 -5.21 1.84 -3.72
N ASP A 8 -4.58 0.99 -4.48
CA ASP A 8 -3.95 1.36 -5.77
C ASP A 8 -4.66 0.77 -6.99
N ILE A 9 -5.85 0.21 -6.76
CA ILE A 9 -6.71 -0.30 -7.81
C ILE A 9 -8.01 0.47 -7.73
N GLU A 10 -8.45 1.03 -8.84
CA GLU A 10 -9.74 1.71 -8.94
C GLU A 10 -10.86 0.75 -8.58
N ILE A 11 -11.49 0.98 -7.42
CA ILE A 11 -12.57 0.12 -6.93
C ILE A 11 -13.89 0.82 -7.19
N ARG A 12 -14.65 0.27 -8.12
CA ARG A 12 -16.07 0.51 -8.14
C ARG A 12 -16.70 -0.29 -7.00
N LEU A 13 -17.17 0.41 -5.98
CA LEU A 13 -17.98 -0.17 -4.92
C LEU A 13 -19.30 -0.68 -5.53
N ILE A 14 -19.39 -1.96 -5.82
CA ILE A 14 -20.68 -2.60 -6.16
C ILE A 14 -21.39 -2.89 -4.84
N ILE A 15 -22.32 -2.03 -4.46
CA ILE A 15 -23.21 -2.26 -3.33
C ILE A 15 -24.32 -3.23 -3.79
N LEU A 16 -24.17 -4.49 -3.46
CA LEU A 16 -25.26 -5.45 -3.59
C LEU A 16 -26.30 -5.18 -2.48
N LYS A 17 -27.43 -4.65 -2.91
CA LYS A 17 -28.60 -4.38 -2.07
C LYS A 17 -29.24 -5.71 -1.67
N SER A 18 -28.92 -6.25 -0.50
CA SER A 18 -29.76 -7.27 0.11
C SER A 18 -30.34 -6.73 1.42
N ARG A 19 -31.68 -6.54 1.39
CA ARG A 19 -32.55 -6.26 2.53
C ARG A 19 -32.13 -5.21 3.52
N GLY A 20 -32.38 -3.94 3.22
CA GLY A 20 -32.83 -2.98 4.25
C GLY A 20 -31.76 -2.23 5.04
N TYR A 21 -30.48 -2.42 4.83
CA TYR A 21 -29.44 -1.60 5.47
C TYR A 21 -28.87 -0.59 4.49
N PHE A 22 -29.37 0.63 4.62
CA PHE A 22 -28.77 1.79 3.97
C PHE A 22 -27.53 2.20 4.80
N CYS A 23 -26.35 1.76 4.42
CA CYS A 23 -25.13 2.42 4.90
C CYS A 23 -24.96 3.67 4.03
N SER A 24 -25.19 4.85 4.57
CA SER A 24 -24.77 6.09 3.96
C SER A 24 -23.23 6.08 3.91
N VAL A 25 -22.68 5.75 2.76
CA VAL A 25 -21.28 6.00 2.49
C VAL A 25 -21.16 7.52 2.41
N GLU A 26 -20.67 8.17 3.48
CA GLU A 26 -20.12 9.53 3.34
C GLU A 26 -19.18 9.49 2.15
N GLU A 27 -19.26 10.47 1.26
CA GLU A 27 -18.30 10.67 0.16
C GLU A 27 -16.91 10.81 0.76
N LYS A 28 -16.28 9.69 1.09
CA LYS A 28 -14.87 9.68 1.46
C LYS A 28 -14.13 10.12 0.22
N LYS A 29 -13.38 11.19 0.35
CA LYS A 29 -12.57 11.78 -0.71
C LYS A 29 -11.79 10.68 -1.39
N LEU A 30 -12.16 10.39 -2.62
CA LEU A 30 -11.43 9.44 -3.45
C LEU A 30 -9.98 9.95 -3.64
N PRO A 31 -9.00 9.07 -3.84
CA PRO A 31 -7.59 9.45 -4.01
C PRO A 31 -7.32 10.19 -5.32
N TYR A 32 -8.35 10.60 -6.02
CA TYR A 32 -8.27 11.38 -7.25
C TYR A 32 -9.34 12.46 -7.29
N LYS A 33 -9.06 13.54 -8.02
CA LYS A 33 -10.01 14.61 -8.36
C LYS A 33 -10.35 14.49 -9.84
N VAL A 34 -11.55 14.87 -10.21
CA VAL A 34 -11.90 15.03 -11.62
C VAL A 34 -11.54 16.46 -12.04
N ILE A 35 -10.52 16.61 -12.86
CA ILE A 35 -10.09 17.91 -13.41
C ILE A 35 -10.28 17.85 -14.92
N GLY A 36 -11.09 18.80 -15.46
CA GLY A 36 -11.38 18.83 -16.90
C GLY A 36 -12.03 17.54 -17.44
N GLY A 37 -12.80 16.83 -16.60
CA GLY A 37 -13.47 15.58 -16.98
C GLY A 37 -12.58 14.34 -16.92
N LYS A 38 -11.31 14.48 -16.54
CA LYS A 38 -10.37 13.36 -16.36
C LYS A 38 -10.10 13.09 -14.88
N PRO A 39 -10.09 11.83 -14.43
CA PRO A 39 -9.63 11.49 -13.10
C PRO A 39 -8.15 11.83 -12.98
N THR A 40 -7.82 12.69 -12.04
CA THR A 40 -6.45 13.13 -11.78
C THR A 40 -6.06 12.67 -10.38
N ARG A 41 -4.98 11.92 -10.25
CA ARG A 41 -4.47 11.44 -8.96
C ARG A 41 -4.15 12.62 -8.05
N ILE A 42 -4.48 12.49 -6.76
CA ILE A 42 -4.06 13.43 -5.75
C ILE A 42 -2.67 13.02 -5.30
N GLU A 43 -1.69 13.88 -5.53
CA GLU A 43 -0.34 13.67 -5.02
C GLU A 43 -0.26 14.21 -3.58
N TYR A 44 0.31 13.41 -2.71
CA TYR A 44 0.61 13.79 -1.32
C TYR A 44 2.10 14.03 -1.17
N SER A 45 2.47 15.16 -0.60
CA SER A 45 3.80 15.39 -0.07
C SER A 45 3.99 14.68 1.29
N ALA A 46 5.22 14.59 1.75
CA ALA A 46 5.51 14.11 3.10
C ALA A 46 4.76 14.94 4.16
N ASP A 47 4.75 16.27 4.00
CA ASP A 47 4.06 17.19 4.92
C ASP A 47 2.55 16.93 4.98
N ASP A 48 1.92 16.64 3.83
CA ASP A 48 0.49 16.28 3.77
C ASP A 48 0.20 15.00 4.57
N VAL A 49 1.09 14.01 4.49
CA VAL A 49 0.96 12.76 5.24
C VAL A 49 1.09 13.02 6.75
N PHE A 50 2.09 13.79 7.18
CA PHE A 50 2.25 14.14 8.60
C PHE A 50 1.10 14.98 9.13
N ALA A 51 0.56 15.91 8.33
CA ALA A 51 -0.63 16.67 8.68
C ALA A 51 -1.84 15.75 8.88
N LYS A 52 -2.03 14.75 7.99
CA LYS A 52 -3.10 13.75 8.12
C LYS A 52 -2.91 12.84 9.33
N ILE A 53 -1.70 12.36 9.60
CA ILE A 53 -1.38 11.56 10.79
C ILE A 53 -1.82 12.30 12.05
N LYS A 54 -1.54 13.60 12.14
CA LYS A 54 -1.92 14.45 13.27
C LYS A 54 -3.43 14.69 13.31
N GLN A 55 -4.04 15.07 12.20
CA GLN A 55 -5.47 15.38 12.10
C GLN A 55 -6.35 14.19 12.49
N GLU A 56 -6.00 13.00 12.01
CA GLU A 56 -6.75 11.76 12.23
C GLU A 56 -6.30 11.02 13.50
N GLU A 57 -5.33 11.60 14.23
CA GLU A 57 -4.74 11.01 15.44
C GLU A 57 -4.24 9.57 15.22
N ILE A 58 -3.61 9.30 14.08
CA ILE A 58 -3.08 7.97 13.74
C ILE A 58 -2.04 7.55 14.78
N LYS A 59 -2.14 6.32 15.25
CA LYS A 59 -1.24 5.73 16.27
C LYS A 59 -0.23 4.75 15.67
N PHE A 60 -0.64 4.05 14.62
CA PHE A 60 0.18 3.01 13.98
C PHE A 60 0.20 3.21 12.47
N ILE A 61 1.33 2.90 11.87
CA ILE A 61 1.53 2.95 10.43
C ILE A 61 2.06 1.57 9.99
N ASP A 62 1.33 0.93 9.09
CA ASP A 62 1.79 -0.29 8.41
C ASP A 62 2.60 0.10 7.17
N LEU A 63 3.86 -0.25 7.19
CA LEU A 63 4.74 -0.18 6.03
C LEU A 63 4.60 -1.48 5.24
N GLN A 64 3.99 -1.40 4.07
CA GLN A 64 3.58 -2.56 3.29
C GLN A 64 4.45 -2.73 2.04
N PHE A 65 4.75 -3.96 1.68
CA PHE A 65 5.54 -4.30 0.49
C PHE A 65 5.16 -5.68 -0.04
N THR A 66 5.53 -5.98 -1.28
CA THR A 66 5.22 -7.25 -1.94
C THR A 66 6.50 -8.05 -2.17
N SER A 67 6.49 -9.35 -1.90
CA SER A 67 7.57 -10.26 -2.26
C SER A 67 7.39 -10.85 -3.66
N LEU A 68 8.45 -11.45 -4.24
CA LEU A 68 8.42 -12.04 -5.59
C LEU A 68 7.27 -13.03 -5.84
N PRO A 69 6.90 -13.90 -4.88
CA PRO A 69 5.72 -14.76 -5.05
C PRO A 69 4.37 -14.03 -5.04
N GLY A 70 4.34 -12.69 -4.97
CA GLY A 70 3.11 -11.90 -4.89
C GLY A 70 2.50 -11.81 -3.50
N ARG A 71 3.23 -12.23 -2.47
CA ARG A 71 2.74 -12.13 -1.09
C ARG A 71 2.90 -10.72 -0.56
N PHE A 72 1.82 -10.21 0.03
CA PHE A 72 1.80 -8.91 0.67
C PHE A 72 2.27 -9.00 2.12
N HIS A 73 3.30 -8.25 2.46
CA HIS A 73 3.90 -8.20 3.78
C HIS A 73 3.73 -6.82 4.40
N HIS A 74 3.86 -6.73 5.71
CA HIS A 74 3.88 -5.46 6.40
C HIS A 74 4.75 -5.49 7.64
N THR A 75 5.21 -4.30 8.05
CA THR A 75 5.81 -4.02 9.35
C THR A 75 5.09 -2.83 9.95
N THR A 76 4.63 -2.95 11.20
CA THR A 76 3.91 -1.88 11.89
C THR A 76 4.88 -1.06 12.72
N ILE A 77 4.83 0.25 12.57
CA ILE A 77 5.58 1.21 13.39
C ILE A 77 4.63 2.12 14.18
N SER A 78 5.12 2.72 15.26
CA SER A 78 4.40 3.77 15.98
C SER A 78 4.47 5.08 15.20
N ALA A 79 3.32 5.72 14.99
CA ALA A 79 3.27 7.02 14.33
C ALA A 79 4.04 8.12 15.08
N ASN A 80 4.17 7.99 16.41
CA ASN A 80 4.91 8.95 17.24
C ASN A 80 6.43 8.90 17.03
N THR A 81 6.95 7.81 16.49
CA THR A 81 8.41 7.63 16.22
C THR A 81 8.73 7.78 14.74
N PHE A 82 7.74 8.01 13.92
CA PHE A 82 7.93 8.20 12.49
C PHE A 82 8.28 9.66 12.19
N THR A 83 9.39 9.88 11.48
CA THR A 83 9.97 11.22 11.25
C THR A 83 9.99 11.57 9.75
N PRO A 84 10.08 12.86 9.38
CA PRO A 84 10.26 13.28 7.99
C PRO A 84 11.48 12.65 7.33
N ASP A 85 12.61 12.54 8.03
CA ASP A 85 13.83 11.90 7.51
C ASP A 85 13.57 10.43 7.16
N GLN A 86 12.80 9.72 7.99
CA GLN A 86 12.42 8.34 7.69
C GLN A 86 11.45 8.22 6.51
N MET A 87 10.65 9.23 6.24
CA MET A 87 9.84 9.28 5.03
C MET A 87 10.71 9.47 3.78
N GLU A 88 11.73 10.33 3.87
CA GLU A 88 12.61 10.64 2.74
C GLU A 88 13.67 9.57 2.51
N ASP A 89 14.37 9.13 3.55
CA ASP A 89 15.51 8.21 3.46
C ASP A 89 15.10 6.74 3.58
N GLY A 90 13.90 6.48 4.14
CA GLY A 90 13.41 5.15 4.44
C GLY A 90 13.82 4.64 5.83
N LEU A 91 13.32 3.46 6.18
CA LEU A 91 13.54 2.81 7.48
C LEU A 91 14.28 1.48 7.29
N PRO A 92 15.41 1.26 7.99
CA PRO A 92 16.12 -0.02 7.99
C PRO A 92 15.37 -1.04 8.87
N LYS A 93 14.23 -1.53 8.39
CA LYS A 93 13.29 -2.37 9.14
C LYS A 93 12.98 -3.71 8.47
N LEU A 94 13.70 -4.07 7.41
CA LEU A 94 13.45 -5.28 6.65
C LEU A 94 14.69 -6.16 6.60
N ASP A 95 14.56 -7.37 7.12
CA ASP A 95 15.49 -8.47 6.89
C ASP A 95 15.12 -9.16 5.56
N GLY A 96 15.91 -8.90 4.54
CA GLY A 96 15.68 -9.44 3.19
C GLY A 96 15.89 -10.94 3.09
N SER A 97 16.69 -11.54 3.99
CA SER A 97 16.92 -12.99 4.00
C SER A 97 15.69 -13.77 4.45
N SER A 98 14.79 -13.12 5.19
CA SER A 98 13.51 -13.69 5.63
C SER A 98 12.42 -13.62 4.55
N ILE A 99 12.68 -12.96 3.42
CA ILE A 99 11.71 -12.78 2.33
C ILE A 99 12.15 -13.57 1.10
N VAL A 100 11.28 -14.45 0.65
CA VAL A 100 11.56 -15.32 -0.51
C VAL A 100 11.88 -14.48 -1.74
N GLY A 101 13.09 -14.69 -2.29
CA GLY A 101 13.54 -14.07 -3.54
C GLY A 101 14.16 -12.68 -3.37
N PHE A 102 14.38 -12.18 -2.14
CA PHE A 102 15.03 -10.89 -1.95
C PHE A 102 16.54 -11.00 -1.88
N THR A 103 17.09 -11.35 -0.73
CA THR A 103 18.55 -11.36 -0.51
C THR A 103 19.00 -12.58 0.30
N SER A 104 20.30 -12.83 0.28
CA SER A 104 20.95 -13.79 1.17
C SER A 104 21.25 -13.17 2.54
N ILE A 105 21.62 -14.00 3.51
CA ILE A 105 21.86 -13.58 4.90
C ILE A 105 23.03 -12.60 5.05
N ASP A 106 24.01 -12.69 4.17
CA ASP A 106 25.18 -11.81 4.14
C ASP A 106 24.87 -10.40 3.59
N ASP A 107 23.68 -10.19 3.00
CA ASP A 107 23.23 -8.92 2.47
C ASP A 107 21.77 -8.64 2.84
N SER A 108 21.39 -8.94 4.07
CA SER A 108 19.98 -8.97 4.50
C SER A 108 19.40 -7.61 4.87
N ASP A 109 20.23 -6.60 5.15
CA ASP A 109 19.75 -5.30 5.60
C ASP A 109 19.12 -4.49 4.47
N LEU A 110 17.80 -4.40 4.49
CA LEU A 110 17.02 -3.64 3.52
C LEU A 110 16.29 -2.47 4.17
N ILE A 111 16.03 -1.45 3.35
CA ILE A 111 15.36 -0.22 3.71
C ILE A 111 13.98 -0.20 3.07
N LEU A 112 12.95 0.03 3.88
CA LEU A 112 11.60 0.32 3.43
C LEU A 112 11.46 1.84 3.25
N LYS A 113 11.32 2.30 2.01
CA LYS A 113 11.08 3.71 1.69
C LYS A 113 9.60 3.92 1.40
N PRO A 114 8.86 4.59 2.29
CA PRO A 114 7.43 4.80 2.11
C PRO A 114 7.12 5.71 0.92
N ASP A 115 6.06 5.38 0.18
CA ASP A 115 5.51 6.26 -0.86
C ASP A 115 4.35 7.07 -0.26
N PRO A 116 4.49 8.39 -0.09
CA PRO A 116 3.46 9.24 0.49
C PRO A 116 2.14 9.21 -0.29
N ASN A 117 2.19 8.99 -1.60
CA ASN A 117 1.01 8.89 -2.46
C ASN A 117 0.16 7.65 -2.18
N SER A 118 0.73 6.66 -1.51
CA SER A 118 0.03 5.43 -1.11
C SER A 118 -0.58 5.50 0.29
N PHE A 119 -0.47 6.63 0.99
CA PHE A 119 -1.01 6.79 2.33
C PHE A 119 -2.53 6.57 2.34
N ALA A 120 -2.98 5.66 3.20
CA ALA A 120 -4.40 5.39 3.40
C ALA A 120 -4.69 5.01 4.85
N ILE A 121 -5.83 5.49 5.38
CA ILE A 121 -6.32 5.07 6.69
C ILE A 121 -6.91 3.67 6.56
N ILE A 122 -6.65 2.80 7.54
CA ILE A 122 -7.20 1.44 7.58
C ILE A 122 -8.53 1.48 8.33
N PRO A 123 -9.68 1.48 7.64
CA PRO A 123 -10.99 1.75 8.27
C PRO A 123 -11.49 0.59 9.13
N TRP A 124 -11.09 -0.65 8.84
CA TRP A 124 -11.53 -1.82 9.61
C TRP A 124 -10.77 -2.01 10.94
N ILE A 125 -9.71 -1.23 11.17
CA ILE A 125 -9.01 -1.18 12.46
C ILE A 125 -9.24 0.18 13.13
N ALA A 126 -10.46 0.70 13.04
CA ALA A 126 -10.80 2.05 13.53
C ALA A 126 -10.44 2.29 15.00
N SER A 127 -10.59 1.28 15.87
CA SER A 127 -10.21 1.36 17.29
C SER A 127 -8.71 1.59 17.54
N LYS A 128 -7.86 1.24 16.56
CA LYS A 128 -6.40 1.39 16.65
C LYS A 128 -5.88 2.64 15.95
N LYS A 129 -6.74 3.36 15.23
CA LYS A 129 -6.32 4.54 14.44
C LYS A 129 -5.06 4.27 13.63
N SER A 130 -5.16 3.28 12.73
CA SER A 130 -4.04 2.81 11.91
C SER A 130 -4.13 3.36 10.49
N ALA A 131 -2.98 3.63 9.90
CA ALA A 131 -2.81 3.95 8.49
C ALA A 131 -1.80 2.98 7.85
N ARG A 132 -1.68 3.01 6.55
CA ARG A 132 -0.69 2.24 5.80
C ARG A 132 -0.01 3.09 4.73
N MET A 133 1.17 2.69 4.33
CA MET A 133 1.86 3.14 3.12
C MET A 133 2.52 1.96 2.42
N LEU A 134 2.52 1.99 1.09
CA LEU A 134 3.33 1.09 0.29
C LEU A 134 4.77 1.59 0.28
N CYS A 135 5.70 0.65 0.30
CA CYS A 135 7.13 0.96 0.33
C CYS A 135 7.84 0.45 -0.92
N ASP A 136 8.76 1.24 -1.40
CA ASP A 136 9.83 0.81 -2.26
C ASP A 136 10.96 0.21 -1.42
N ILE A 137 11.68 -0.79 -1.96
CA ILE A 137 12.70 -1.51 -1.22
C ILE A 137 14.08 -1.14 -1.74
N TYR A 138 14.95 -0.72 -0.83
CA TYR A 138 16.32 -0.35 -1.12
C TYR A 138 17.31 -1.21 -0.35
N ARG A 139 18.49 -1.40 -0.93
CA ARG A 139 19.62 -2.00 -0.22
C ARG A 139 20.21 -1.00 0.78
N GLY A 140 20.70 -1.49 1.89
CA GLY A 140 21.41 -0.69 2.87
C GLY A 140 22.67 -0.01 2.29
N ALA A 141 23.22 0.94 3.05
CA ALA A 141 24.45 1.66 2.71
C ALA A 141 24.45 2.39 1.34
N GLY A 142 23.29 2.89 0.90
CA GLY A 142 23.17 3.68 -0.33
C GLY A 142 23.37 2.90 -1.64
N ARG A 143 23.29 1.57 -1.61
CA ARG A 143 23.50 0.69 -2.78
C ARG A 143 22.35 0.67 -3.80
N GLY A 144 21.39 1.56 -3.63
CA GLY A 144 20.27 1.71 -4.57
C GLY A 144 19.09 0.81 -4.29
N ARG A 145 18.16 0.79 -5.22
CA ARG A 145 16.92 0.00 -5.11
C ARG A 145 17.20 -1.49 -5.26
N LEU A 146 16.48 -2.32 -4.50
CA LEU A 146 16.54 -3.78 -4.64
C LEU A 146 16.00 -4.18 -6.01
N GLU A 147 16.79 -4.93 -6.77
CA GLU A 147 16.47 -5.32 -8.16
C GLU A 147 15.28 -6.27 -8.25
N THR A 148 15.06 -7.07 -7.19
CA THR A 148 13.98 -8.05 -7.08
C THR A 148 12.73 -7.48 -6.41
N ASP A 149 12.68 -6.17 -6.11
CA ASP A 149 11.47 -5.50 -5.64
C ASP A 149 10.39 -5.51 -6.74
N PRO A 150 9.27 -6.24 -6.58
CA PRO A 150 8.23 -6.32 -7.60
C PRO A 150 7.66 -4.96 -7.99
N ARG A 151 7.50 -4.06 -7.01
CA ARG A 151 7.02 -2.71 -7.27
C ARG A 151 8.01 -1.94 -8.16
N GLY A 152 9.31 -2.10 -7.91
CA GLY A 152 10.36 -1.52 -8.75
C GLY A 152 10.38 -2.08 -10.16
N ILE A 153 10.10 -3.36 -10.31
CA ILE A 153 9.99 -4.00 -11.63
C ILE A 153 8.81 -3.41 -12.41
N CYS A 154 7.64 -3.24 -11.77
CA CYS A 154 6.47 -2.62 -12.40
C CYS A 154 6.75 -1.18 -12.83
N GLN A 155 7.40 -0.38 -11.99
CA GLN A 155 7.77 1.00 -12.33
C GLN A 155 8.72 1.07 -13.52
N LYS A 156 9.73 0.19 -13.57
CA LYS A 156 10.62 0.08 -14.74
C LYS A 156 9.89 -0.32 -16.02
N ALA A 157 8.88 -1.20 -15.90
CA ALA A 157 8.06 -1.60 -17.04
C ALA A 157 7.23 -0.41 -17.58
N GLU A 158 6.67 0.43 -16.70
CA GLU A 158 5.96 1.65 -17.10
C GLU A 158 6.90 2.67 -17.74
N GLU A 159 8.11 2.84 -17.21
CA GLU A 159 9.13 3.70 -17.82
C GLU A 159 9.51 3.20 -19.21
N TYR A 160 9.74 1.89 -19.34
CA TYR A 160 10.04 1.28 -20.64
C TYR A 160 8.91 1.49 -21.65
N LEU A 161 7.65 1.35 -21.21
CA LEU A 161 6.48 1.57 -22.05
C LEU A 161 6.49 2.97 -22.69
N LYS A 162 6.84 3.99 -21.90
CA LYS A 162 6.97 5.38 -22.39
C LYS A 162 8.04 5.52 -23.46
N THR A 163 9.17 4.78 -23.34
CA THR A 163 10.22 4.79 -24.37
C THR A 163 9.76 4.17 -25.69
N GLN A 164 8.71 3.35 -25.65
CA GLN A 164 8.11 2.73 -26.83
C GLN A 164 6.98 3.58 -27.44
N GLY A 165 6.75 4.81 -26.93
CA GLY A 165 5.76 5.76 -27.45
C GLY A 165 4.35 5.57 -26.93
N TYR A 166 4.19 4.85 -25.82
CA TYR A 166 2.91 4.72 -25.09
C TYR A 166 2.95 5.55 -23.83
N ASP A 167 1.91 6.33 -23.59
CA ASP A 167 1.84 7.22 -22.42
C ASP A 167 1.40 6.49 -21.14
N GLU A 168 0.45 5.57 -21.27
CA GLU A 168 -0.21 4.91 -20.13
C GLU A 168 -0.53 3.45 -20.45
N SER A 169 -0.61 2.62 -19.40
CA SER A 169 -1.19 1.27 -19.46
C SER A 169 -2.33 1.14 -18.46
N PHE A 170 -3.40 0.45 -18.86
CA PHE A 170 -4.57 0.21 -18.01
C PHE A 170 -4.65 -1.28 -17.65
N TRP A 171 -4.81 -1.54 -16.35
CA TRP A 171 -4.90 -2.89 -15.82
C TRP A 171 -6.21 -3.05 -15.07
N GLY A 172 -6.93 -4.14 -15.31
CA GLY A 172 -8.20 -4.46 -14.68
C GLY A 172 -8.06 -5.74 -13.83
N PRO A 173 -7.47 -5.68 -12.63
CA PRO A 173 -7.36 -6.86 -11.79
C PRO A 173 -8.73 -7.29 -11.28
N GLU A 174 -8.96 -8.62 -11.25
CA GLU A 174 -10.13 -9.25 -10.66
C GLU A 174 -9.71 -9.89 -9.35
N VAL A 175 -10.46 -9.58 -8.27
CA VAL A 175 -10.22 -10.14 -6.95
C VAL A 175 -11.36 -11.10 -6.61
N GLU A 176 -11.02 -12.38 -6.50
CA GLU A 176 -11.97 -13.43 -6.17
C GLU A 176 -11.76 -13.96 -4.75
N PHE A 177 -12.85 -14.25 -4.05
CA PHE A 177 -12.78 -14.81 -2.70
C PHE A 177 -14.08 -15.53 -2.35
N PHE A 178 -14.00 -16.38 -1.33
CA PHE A 178 -15.15 -17.07 -0.76
C PHE A 178 -15.54 -16.45 0.57
N VAL A 179 -16.84 -16.38 0.83
CA VAL A 179 -17.40 -15.98 2.12
C VAL A 179 -18.01 -17.20 2.78
N PHE A 180 -17.50 -17.56 3.95
CA PHE A 180 -17.96 -18.71 4.70
C PHE A 180 -18.76 -18.26 5.93
N ASP A 181 -19.91 -18.90 6.17
CA ASP A 181 -20.64 -18.72 7.43
C ASP A 181 -19.92 -19.40 8.61
N LYS A 182 -19.23 -20.51 8.33
CA LYS A 182 -18.47 -21.26 9.33
C LYS A 182 -17.32 -22.02 8.68
N ILE A 183 -16.16 -22.01 9.33
CA ILE A 183 -15.00 -22.83 9.01
C ILE A 183 -14.69 -23.69 10.24
N HIS A 184 -14.43 -24.97 10.03
CA HIS A 184 -13.97 -25.90 11.04
C HIS A 184 -12.81 -26.72 10.48
N TRP A 185 -11.76 -26.87 11.26
CA TRP A 185 -10.64 -27.76 10.96
C TRP A 185 -10.21 -28.47 12.25
N ASP A 186 -9.71 -29.67 12.10
CA ASP A 186 -9.16 -30.47 13.19
C ASP A 186 -7.77 -30.96 12.78
N VAL A 187 -6.87 -31.10 13.75
CA VAL A 187 -5.54 -31.68 13.58
C VAL A 187 -5.55 -33.01 14.32
N LEU A 188 -5.57 -34.11 13.56
CA LEU A 188 -5.47 -35.47 14.08
C LEU A 188 -4.04 -35.85 14.41
#